data_37a634cc3bf9a105b7fe04825ff26f75
#
_entry.id   37a634cc3bf9a105b7fe04825ff26f75
#
_cell.length_a   1.000
_cell.length_b   1.000
_cell.length_c   1.000
_cell.angle_alpha   90.00
_cell.angle_beta   90.00
_cell.angle_gamma   90.00
#
_symmetry.space_group_name_H-M   'P 1'
#
loop_
_entity.id
_entity.type
_entity.pdbx_description
1 polymer ?
#
loop_
_entity_poly.entity_id
_entity_poly.type
_entity_poly.pdbx_seq_one_letter_code
_entity_poly.pdbx_strand_id
1 'polypeptide(L)'
;MMFCTPLPDQLILFPTTQRIDAHGATRQTIPFQNGELEIWTARSRLARQRNHVDAYVLRFYGNADRAERWVALDADAFGERAVEIWGMNYPGFGGSSGPARLKRMSPAALAAFDALKSKAGNPRIYVFGASIGSAVAMNVAANRGVRGLILHNPPPLRQIILRNYGWWNLWLLAGPVALQIPRELDSVANAKRIHAPAIFLLAENDEIVPPKFQRLVVDSFAGEKQVVTLPGAYHNSPIQGPIVAEIHRAYDRLFSR
;
A
#
# COMPACT_ATOMS: atom_id res chain seq x y z
N MET A 1 10.13 13.12 -28.79
CA MET A 1 10.87 11.96 -28.21
C MET A 1 9.84 11.04 -27.58
N MET A 2 9.52 9.91 -28.22
CA MET A 2 8.74 8.85 -27.61
C MET A 2 9.61 8.19 -26.53
N PHE A 3 9.37 8.52 -25.28
CA PHE A 3 10.01 7.82 -24.17
C PHE A 3 9.42 6.40 -24.11
N CYS A 4 10.17 5.41 -24.55
CA CYS A 4 9.79 4.00 -24.37
C CYS A 4 9.52 3.76 -22.88
N THR A 5 8.28 3.54 -22.53
CA THR A 5 7.90 3.15 -21.16
C THR A 5 8.48 1.75 -20.91
N PRO A 6 9.20 1.50 -19.81
CA PRO A 6 9.71 0.16 -19.50
C PRO A 6 8.60 -0.88 -19.53
N LEU A 7 8.89 -2.05 -20.08
CA LEU A 7 7.91 -3.12 -20.23
C LEU A 7 7.19 -3.51 -18.91
N PRO A 8 7.87 -3.59 -17.74
CA PRO A 8 7.21 -3.84 -16.48
C PRO A 8 6.16 -2.79 -16.10
N ASP A 9 6.43 -1.51 -16.38
CA ASP A 9 5.48 -0.42 -16.08
C ASP A 9 4.17 -0.62 -16.88
N GLN A 10 4.26 -1.01 -18.15
CA GLN A 10 3.09 -1.25 -19.02
C GLN A 10 2.31 -2.51 -18.63
N LEU A 11 2.99 -3.53 -18.13
CA LEU A 11 2.37 -4.79 -17.72
C LEU A 11 1.71 -4.73 -16.35
N ILE A 12 2.20 -3.84 -15.47
CA ILE A 12 1.79 -3.82 -14.06
C ILE A 12 0.92 -2.60 -13.75
N LEU A 13 1.18 -1.43 -14.34
CA LEU A 13 0.51 -0.19 -13.96
C LEU A 13 -0.62 0.17 -14.92
N PHE A 14 -1.81 0.38 -14.38
CA PHE A 14 -3.00 0.82 -15.11
C PHE A 14 -3.48 2.18 -14.56
N PRO A 15 -2.77 3.28 -14.86
CA PRO A 15 -3.12 4.59 -14.33
C PRO A 15 -4.45 5.08 -14.88
N THR A 16 -5.27 5.69 -14.02
CA THR A 16 -6.49 6.38 -14.40
C THR A 16 -6.45 7.82 -13.88
N THR A 17 -6.93 8.78 -14.69
CA THR A 17 -6.93 10.21 -14.36
C THR A 17 -8.33 10.82 -14.40
N GLN A 18 -9.34 10.06 -14.78
CA GLN A 18 -10.73 10.52 -14.80
C GLN A 18 -11.16 10.96 -13.39
N ARG A 19 -11.92 12.04 -13.31
CA ARG A 19 -12.46 12.52 -12.04
C ARG A 19 -13.44 11.50 -11.48
N ILE A 20 -13.30 11.18 -10.20
CA ILE A 20 -14.21 10.31 -9.44
C ILE A 20 -14.67 11.02 -8.18
N ASP A 21 -15.81 10.57 -7.63
CA ASP A 21 -16.31 11.10 -6.36
C ASP A 21 -15.36 10.72 -5.22
N ALA A 22 -15.08 11.70 -4.37
CA ALA A 22 -14.21 11.52 -3.22
C ALA A 22 -14.96 11.26 -1.90
N HIS A 23 -16.27 11.12 -1.94
CA HIS A 23 -17.12 10.78 -0.79
C HIS A 23 -16.85 11.64 0.46
N GLY A 24 -16.62 12.95 0.26
CA GLY A 24 -16.35 13.90 1.34
C GLY A 24 -14.89 13.93 1.83
N ALA A 25 -13.98 13.19 1.21
CA ALA A 25 -12.55 13.31 1.50
C ALA A 25 -11.98 14.66 1.04
N THR A 26 -10.96 15.13 1.73
CA THR A 26 -10.30 16.40 1.44
C THR A 26 -9.07 16.19 0.58
N ARG A 27 -9.00 16.90 -0.54
CA ARG A 27 -7.82 16.92 -1.44
C ARG A 27 -6.76 17.88 -0.93
N GLN A 28 -5.50 17.46 -0.97
CA GLN A 28 -4.33 18.30 -0.82
C GLN A 28 -3.23 17.84 -1.76
N THR A 29 -2.23 18.67 -1.98
CA THR A 29 -1.04 18.33 -2.78
C THR A 29 0.22 18.56 -1.97
N ILE A 30 1.26 17.80 -2.28
CA ILE A 30 2.61 17.99 -1.74
C ILE A 30 3.60 18.09 -2.91
N PRO A 31 4.67 18.90 -2.79
CA PRO A 31 5.71 19.00 -3.82
C PRO A 31 6.41 17.65 -4.02
N PHE A 32 6.63 17.28 -5.27
CA PHE A 32 7.40 16.09 -5.62
C PHE A 32 8.11 16.26 -6.97
N GLN A 33 9.44 16.28 -6.95
CA GLN A 33 10.26 16.54 -8.15
C GLN A 33 9.84 17.86 -8.83
N ASN A 34 9.53 17.81 -10.14
CA ASN A 34 9.09 18.98 -10.92
C ASN A 34 7.57 19.11 -10.98
N GLY A 35 6.84 18.60 -10.00
CA GLY A 35 5.39 18.64 -9.92
C GLY A 35 4.90 18.36 -8.51
N GLU A 36 3.73 17.73 -8.40
CA GLU A 36 3.09 17.47 -7.11
C GLU A 36 2.50 16.05 -7.03
N LEU A 37 2.33 15.57 -5.81
CA LEU A 37 1.56 14.38 -5.50
C LEU A 37 0.22 14.79 -4.92
N GLU A 38 -0.81 14.13 -5.38
CA GLU A 38 -2.15 14.27 -4.86
C GLU A 38 -2.35 13.33 -3.67
N ILE A 39 -2.78 13.93 -2.57
CA ILE A 39 -3.10 13.24 -1.32
C ILE A 39 -4.57 13.51 -1.00
N TRP A 40 -5.29 12.45 -0.67
CA TRP A 40 -6.67 12.54 -0.17
C TRP A 40 -6.71 12.17 1.30
N THR A 41 -7.41 12.96 2.11
CA THR A 41 -7.46 12.74 3.55
C THR A 41 -8.88 12.59 4.03
N ALA A 42 -9.05 11.68 5.00
CA ALA A 42 -10.32 11.52 5.72
C ALA A 42 -10.03 11.14 7.17
N ARG A 43 -10.90 11.59 8.08
CA ARG A 43 -10.85 11.25 9.50
C ARG A 43 -11.86 10.17 9.82
N SER A 44 -11.49 9.24 10.69
CA SER A 44 -12.42 8.27 11.28
C SER A 44 -13.57 8.96 12.03
N ARG A 45 -14.64 8.22 12.26
CA ARG A 45 -15.79 8.73 13.03
C ARG A 45 -15.37 9.33 14.36
N LEU A 46 -14.56 8.61 15.14
CA LEU A 46 -14.11 9.08 16.46
C LEU A 46 -13.23 10.32 16.36
N ALA A 47 -12.34 10.40 15.38
CA ALA A 47 -11.50 11.58 15.16
C ALA A 47 -12.33 12.82 14.79
N ARG A 48 -13.41 12.65 14.02
CA ARG A 48 -14.35 13.73 13.70
C ARG A 48 -15.11 14.20 14.95
N GLN A 49 -15.63 13.25 15.74
CA GLN A 49 -16.40 13.56 16.96
C GLN A 49 -15.56 14.28 18.02
N ARG A 50 -14.32 13.85 18.22
CA ARG A 50 -13.41 14.44 19.22
C ARG A 50 -12.66 15.66 18.71
N ASN A 51 -12.73 15.95 17.42
CA ASN A 51 -11.86 16.91 16.72
C ASN A 51 -10.38 16.71 17.07
N HIS A 52 -9.98 15.46 17.25
CA HIS A 52 -8.62 15.06 17.63
C HIS A 52 -8.18 13.80 16.89
N VAL A 53 -6.88 13.71 16.58
CA VAL A 53 -6.27 12.57 15.88
C VAL A 53 -5.16 11.99 16.77
N ASP A 54 -5.32 10.73 17.15
CA ASP A 54 -4.34 9.99 17.97
C ASP A 54 -3.22 9.39 17.11
N ALA A 55 -3.53 9.06 15.85
CA ALA A 55 -2.58 8.43 14.92
C ALA A 55 -2.95 8.73 13.46
N TYR A 56 -1.94 8.63 12.60
CA TYR A 56 -2.08 8.78 11.17
C TYR A 56 -1.81 7.46 10.44
N VAL A 57 -2.54 7.21 9.35
CA VAL A 57 -2.35 6.05 8.49
C VAL A 57 -2.03 6.53 7.07
N LEU A 58 -0.78 6.33 6.63
CA LEU A 58 -0.41 6.58 5.24
C LEU A 58 -0.81 5.36 4.40
N ARG A 59 -1.75 5.56 3.48
CA ARG A 59 -2.41 4.50 2.73
C ARG A 59 -1.91 4.42 1.29
N PHE A 60 -1.50 3.24 0.86
CA PHE A 60 -1.05 2.91 -0.49
C PHE A 60 -2.00 1.89 -1.12
N TYR A 61 -2.64 2.28 -2.20
CA TYR A 61 -3.66 1.49 -2.88
C TYR A 61 -3.05 0.50 -3.87
N GLY A 62 -3.87 -0.43 -4.32
CA GLY A 62 -3.51 -1.40 -5.33
C GLY A 62 -3.37 -0.77 -6.72
N ASN A 63 -3.03 -1.62 -7.69
CA ASN A 63 -2.98 -1.21 -9.09
C ASN A 63 -4.39 -0.85 -9.59
N ALA A 64 -4.48 0.14 -10.47
CA ALA A 64 -5.73 0.71 -11.01
C ALA A 64 -6.65 1.38 -9.97
N ASP A 65 -6.27 1.41 -8.69
CA ASP A 65 -7.03 2.10 -7.64
C ASP A 65 -6.47 3.48 -7.33
N ARG A 66 -7.34 4.31 -6.71
CA ARG A 66 -7.03 5.67 -6.35
C ARG A 66 -7.57 6.03 -4.97
N ALA A 67 -6.87 6.96 -4.32
CA ALA A 67 -7.14 7.36 -2.95
C ALA A 67 -8.56 7.93 -2.75
N GLU A 68 -9.03 8.79 -3.65
CA GLU A 68 -10.34 9.44 -3.53
C GLU A 68 -11.51 8.46 -3.50
N ARG A 69 -11.34 7.29 -4.13
CA ARG A 69 -12.39 6.25 -4.11
C ARG A 69 -12.59 5.62 -2.74
N TRP A 70 -11.51 5.46 -1.97
CA TRP A 70 -11.51 4.57 -0.82
C TRP A 70 -11.21 5.25 0.51
N VAL A 71 -10.50 6.38 0.52
CA VAL A 71 -9.94 6.96 1.76
C VAL A 71 -11.02 7.27 2.81
N ALA A 72 -12.21 7.69 2.41
CA ALA A 72 -13.31 7.94 3.33
C ALA A 72 -13.86 6.64 3.94
N LEU A 73 -14.05 5.61 3.12
CA LEU A 73 -14.48 4.28 3.55
C LEU A 73 -13.41 3.61 4.43
N ASP A 74 -12.14 3.71 4.05
CA ASP A 74 -11.04 3.22 4.88
C ASP A 74 -11.03 3.91 6.25
N ALA A 75 -11.26 5.24 6.31
CA ALA A 75 -11.32 5.97 7.56
C ALA A 75 -12.47 5.48 8.46
N ASP A 76 -13.64 5.25 7.90
CA ASP A 76 -14.78 4.72 8.66
C ASP A 76 -14.55 3.28 9.14
N ALA A 77 -13.82 2.46 8.37
CA ALA A 77 -13.43 1.10 8.77
C ALA A 77 -12.48 1.04 9.98
N PHE A 78 -11.85 2.14 10.39
CA PHE A 78 -11.08 2.20 11.64
C PHE A 78 -11.95 2.30 12.90
N GLY A 79 -13.26 2.53 12.76
CA GLY A 79 -14.24 2.46 13.84
C GLY A 79 -13.96 3.43 14.99
N GLU A 80 -13.73 2.89 16.18
CA GLU A 80 -13.54 3.65 17.42
C GLU A 80 -12.08 4.11 17.64
N ARG A 81 -11.26 4.17 16.61
CA ARG A 81 -9.90 4.71 16.68
C ARG A 81 -9.86 6.11 16.07
N ALA A 82 -9.32 7.09 16.80
CA ALA A 82 -9.21 8.46 16.32
C ALA A 82 -8.03 8.59 15.36
N VAL A 83 -8.24 8.22 14.08
CA VAL A 83 -7.22 8.26 13.04
C VAL A 83 -7.56 9.21 11.91
N GLU A 84 -6.52 9.75 11.27
CA GLU A 84 -6.63 10.43 9.98
C GLU A 84 -5.87 9.61 8.93
N ILE A 85 -6.53 9.30 7.82
CA ILE A 85 -5.93 8.57 6.71
C ILE A 85 -5.43 9.55 5.66
N TRP A 86 -4.22 9.30 5.18
CA TRP A 86 -3.60 9.97 4.04
C TRP A 86 -3.46 8.98 2.90
N GLY A 87 -4.39 8.99 1.98
CA GLY A 87 -4.35 8.20 0.75
C GLY A 87 -3.53 8.91 -0.31
N MET A 88 -2.49 8.28 -0.82
CA MET A 88 -1.64 8.83 -1.86
C MET A 88 -2.01 8.27 -3.23
N ASN A 89 -2.21 9.15 -4.22
CA ASN A 89 -2.19 8.77 -5.63
C ASN A 89 -0.74 8.73 -6.13
N TYR A 90 -0.36 7.63 -6.78
CA TYR A 90 0.98 7.50 -7.35
C TYR A 90 1.20 8.48 -8.51
N PRO A 91 2.46 8.82 -8.82
CA PRO A 91 2.74 9.62 -10.02
C PRO A 91 2.06 9.06 -11.26
N GLY A 92 1.31 9.89 -11.97
CA GLY A 92 0.50 9.52 -13.14
C GLY A 92 -0.88 8.93 -12.82
N PHE A 93 -1.27 8.82 -11.56
CA PHE A 93 -2.62 8.44 -11.13
C PHE A 93 -3.36 9.66 -10.57
N GLY A 94 -4.67 9.75 -10.83
CA GLY A 94 -5.49 10.88 -10.39
C GLY A 94 -4.90 12.21 -10.83
N GLY A 95 -4.73 13.14 -9.87
CA GLY A 95 -4.12 14.44 -10.09
C GLY A 95 -2.61 14.50 -9.79
N SER A 96 -1.95 13.37 -9.51
CA SER A 96 -0.50 13.33 -9.28
C SER A 96 0.30 13.52 -10.56
N SER A 97 1.31 14.40 -10.52
CA SER A 97 2.13 14.77 -11.67
C SER A 97 3.06 13.64 -12.13
N GLY A 98 3.34 13.62 -13.44
CA GLY A 98 4.36 12.81 -14.08
C GLY A 98 3.84 11.47 -14.59
N PRO A 99 4.73 10.66 -15.22
CA PRO A 99 4.33 9.38 -15.75
C PRO A 99 4.19 8.33 -14.65
N ALA A 100 3.25 7.39 -14.84
CA ALA A 100 3.14 6.18 -14.03
C ALA A 100 4.34 5.27 -14.30
N ARG A 101 5.19 5.11 -13.28
CA ARG A 101 6.38 4.24 -13.35
C ARG A 101 6.66 3.61 -11.99
N LEU A 102 6.95 2.31 -11.98
CA LEU A 102 7.32 1.57 -10.77
C LEU A 102 8.44 2.24 -9.98
N LYS A 103 9.48 2.72 -10.68
CA LYS A 103 10.63 3.40 -10.06
C LYS A 103 10.29 4.74 -9.37
N ARG A 104 9.13 5.31 -9.65
CA ARG A 104 8.67 6.57 -9.03
C ARG A 104 7.80 6.33 -7.80
N MET A 105 7.27 5.12 -7.60
CA MET A 105 6.34 4.83 -6.50
C MET A 105 7.01 4.96 -5.13
N SER A 106 8.16 4.33 -4.93
CA SER A 106 8.88 4.39 -3.65
C SER A 106 9.37 5.78 -3.28
N PRO A 107 10.04 6.54 -4.17
CA PRO A 107 10.39 7.93 -3.87
C PRO A 107 9.18 8.81 -3.54
N ALA A 108 8.06 8.65 -4.26
CA ALA A 108 6.82 9.38 -3.98
C ALA A 108 6.25 9.03 -2.60
N ALA A 109 6.25 7.75 -2.23
CA ALA A 109 5.77 7.30 -0.93
C ALA A 109 6.63 7.81 0.23
N LEU A 110 7.94 7.86 0.07
CA LEU A 110 8.85 8.44 1.06
C LEU A 110 8.61 9.94 1.20
N ALA A 111 8.41 10.67 0.11
CA ALA A 111 8.05 12.10 0.15
C ALA A 111 6.72 12.33 0.85
N ALA A 112 5.71 11.50 0.60
CA ALA A 112 4.41 11.57 1.28
C ALA A 112 4.54 11.30 2.79
N PHE A 113 5.37 10.32 3.19
CA PHE A 113 5.64 10.05 4.60
C PHE A 113 6.34 11.24 5.28
N ASP A 114 7.36 11.81 4.64
CA ASP A 114 8.12 12.92 5.19
C ASP A 114 7.24 14.17 5.32
N ALA A 115 6.36 14.45 4.35
CA ALA A 115 5.39 15.54 4.40
C ALA A 115 4.36 15.33 5.53
N LEU A 116 3.82 14.12 5.69
CA LEU A 116 2.92 13.79 6.78
C LEU A 116 3.59 13.98 8.13
N LYS A 117 4.81 13.46 8.29
CA LYS A 117 5.58 13.59 9.52
C LYS A 117 5.83 15.05 9.88
N SER A 118 6.20 15.89 8.91
CA SER A 118 6.41 17.32 9.09
C SER A 118 5.14 18.05 9.50
N LYS A 119 4.00 17.76 8.84
CA LYS A 119 2.71 18.41 9.13
C LYS A 119 2.17 18.08 10.51
N ALA A 120 2.33 16.84 10.93
CA ALA A 120 1.71 16.34 12.16
C ALA A 120 2.62 16.44 13.41
N GLY A 121 3.82 17.00 13.29
CA GLY A 121 4.79 17.11 14.38
C GLY A 121 5.52 15.79 14.65
N ASN A 122 5.34 15.16 15.80
CA ASN A 122 5.89 13.83 16.11
C ASN A 122 4.78 12.79 16.25
N PRO A 123 4.03 12.48 15.18
CA PRO A 123 2.84 11.65 15.23
C PRO A 123 3.17 10.16 15.28
N ARG A 124 2.21 9.38 15.76
CA ARG A 124 2.21 7.93 15.52
C ARG A 124 1.74 7.68 14.08
N ILE A 125 2.68 7.30 13.21
CA ILE A 125 2.37 7.00 11.80
C ILE A 125 2.41 5.49 11.59
N TYR A 126 1.32 4.97 11.05
CA TYR A 126 1.18 3.61 10.53
C TYR A 126 1.15 3.66 9.00
N VAL A 127 1.56 2.58 8.35
CA VAL A 127 1.44 2.45 6.90
C VAL A 127 0.52 1.31 6.55
N PHE A 128 -0.36 1.53 5.57
CA PHE A 128 -1.27 0.51 5.09
C PHE A 128 -1.13 0.35 3.58
N GLY A 129 -0.78 -0.84 3.13
CA GLY A 129 -0.66 -1.18 1.71
C GLY A 129 -1.60 -2.30 1.31
N ALA A 130 -2.15 -2.23 0.09
CA ALA A 130 -2.88 -3.33 -0.53
C ALA A 130 -2.24 -3.70 -1.87
N SER A 131 -2.09 -5.01 -2.13
CA SER A 131 -1.48 -5.51 -3.36
C SER A 131 -0.10 -4.85 -3.59
N ILE A 132 0.15 -4.26 -4.77
CA ILE A 132 1.40 -3.52 -5.03
C ILE A 132 1.67 -2.42 -3.99
N GLY A 133 0.62 -1.81 -3.44
CA GLY A 133 0.75 -0.84 -2.35
C GLY A 133 1.38 -1.42 -1.09
N SER A 134 1.27 -2.74 -0.85
CA SER A 134 1.98 -3.41 0.25
C SER A 134 3.49 -3.39 0.05
N ALA A 135 3.98 -3.58 -1.19
CA ALA A 135 5.41 -3.46 -1.48
C ALA A 135 5.92 -2.04 -1.24
N VAL A 136 5.11 -1.03 -1.59
CA VAL A 136 5.41 0.39 -1.34
C VAL A 136 5.42 0.69 0.17
N ALA A 137 4.40 0.23 0.92
CA ALA A 137 4.31 0.38 2.37
C ALA A 137 5.52 -0.25 3.08
N MET A 138 5.93 -1.44 2.64
CA MET A 138 7.11 -2.13 3.17
C MET A 138 8.40 -1.36 2.86
N ASN A 139 8.53 -0.75 1.68
CA ASN A 139 9.67 0.12 1.39
C ASN A 139 9.72 1.34 2.33
N VAL A 140 8.58 1.98 2.59
CA VAL A 140 8.50 3.09 3.56
C VAL A 140 8.94 2.62 4.94
N ALA A 141 8.41 1.51 5.43
CA ALA A 141 8.74 0.98 6.76
C ALA A 141 10.20 0.51 6.89
N ALA A 142 10.81 0.03 5.80
CA ALA A 142 12.23 -0.35 5.78
C ALA A 142 13.19 0.86 5.80
N ASN A 143 12.69 2.08 5.52
CA ASN A 143 13.51 3.29 5.40
C ASN A 143 13.05 4.44 6.32
N ARG A 144 11.94 4.31 7.02
CA ARG A 144 11.37 5.32 7.94
C ARG A 144 10.85 4.65 9.20
N GLY A 145 10.87 5.39 10.29
CA GLY A 145 10.31 4.94 11.57
C GLY A 145 8.79 4.98 11.57
N VAL A 146 8.16 3.85 11.29
CA VAL A 146 6.70 3.65 11.41
C VAL A 146 6.35 2.97 12.72
N ARG A 147 5.15 3.18 13.23
CA ARG A 147 4.66 2.51 14.46
C ARG A 147 4.14 1.10 14.17
N GLY A 148 3.74 0.84 12.95
CA GLY A 148 3.27 -0.47 12.53
C GLY A 148 2.78 -0.48 11.08
N LEU A 149 2.49 -1.68 10.56
CA LEU A 149 2.07 -1.91 9.20
C LEU A 149 0.76 -2.71 9.14
N ILE A 150 -0.05 -2.42 8.13
CA ILE A 150 -1.17 -3.26 7.69
C ILE A 150 -0.90 -3.61 6.23
N LEU A 151 -0.79 -4.89 5.91
CA LEU A 151 -0.41 -5.38 4.60
C LEU A 151 -1.48 -6.34 4.08
N HIS A 152 -2.18 -5.95 3.03
CA HIS A 152 -3.24 -6.73 2.40
C HIS A 152 -2.73 -7.35 1.10
N ASN A 153 -2.72 -8.68 1.01
CA ASN A 153 -2.26 -9.46 -0.14
C ASN A 153 -0.89 -9.02 -0.68
N PRO A 154 0.19 -9.02 0.13
CA PRO A 154 1.48 -8.48 -0.25
C PRO A 154 2.17 -9.32 -1.34
N PRO A 155 2.48 -8.75 -2.53
CA PRO A 155 3.09 -9.47 -3.62
C PRO A 155 4.63 -9.49 -3.52
N PRO A 156 5.31 -10.63 -3.69
CA PRO A 156 6.70 -10.69 -4.06
C PRO A 156 6.82 -10.53 -5.58
N LEU A 157 6.81 -9.28 -6.07
CA LEU A 157 6.63 -8.94 -7.49
C LEU A 157 7.58 -9.70 -8.43
N ARG A 158 8.87 -9.80 -8.09
CA ARG A 158 9.85 -10.50 -8.93
C ARG A 158 9.53 -11.98 -9.10
N GLN A 159 9.18 -12.65 -8.00
CA GLN A 159 8.86 -14.07 -7.97
C GLN A 159 7.58 -14.37 -8.77
N ILE A 160 6.58 -13.48 -8.69
CA ILE A 160 5.34 -13.62 -9.46
C ILE A 160 5.60 -13.46 -10.95
N ILE A 161 6.39 -12.48 -11.37
CA ILE A 161 6.76 -12.28 -12.77
C ILE A 161 7.51 -13.50 -13.31
N LEU A 162 8.51 -13.97 -12.58
CA LEU A 162 9.27 -15.16 -12.97
C LEU A 162 8.38 -16.39 -13.12
N ARG A 163 7.39 -16.58 -12.25
CA ARG A 163 6.45 -17.69 -12.35
C ARG A 163 5.51 -17.55 -13.56
N ASN A 164 4.89 -16.38 -13.71
CA ASN A 164 3.82 -16.21 -14.71
C ASN A 164 4.36 -16.18 -16.14
N TYR A 165 5.58 -15.71 -16.33
CA TYR A 165 6.17 -15.51 -17.66
C TYR A 165 7.43 -16.34 -17.91
N GLY A 166 8.06 -16.94 -16.89
CA GLY A 166 9.34 -17.62 -17.02
C GLY A 166 9.25 -18.95 -17.76
N TRP A 167 8.25 -19.71 -17.49
CA TRP A 167 8.12 -21.07 -18.00
C TRP A 167 7.81 -21.15 -19.51
N TRP A 168 7.09 -20.14 -20.07
CA TRP A 168 6.73 -20.08 -21.51
C TRP A 168 7.90 -19.73 -22.42
N ASN A 169 8.93 -19.10 -21.92
CA ASN A 169 10.05 -18.61 -22.72
C ASN A 169 11.40 -18.99 -22.13
N LEU A 170 11.48 -20.09 -21.40
CA LEU A 170 12.71 -20.61 -20.77
C LEU A 170 13.47 -19.51 -20.00
N TRP A 171 12.75 -18.59 -19.34
CA TRP A 171 13.31 -17.49 -18.55
C TRP A 171 14.02 -16.39 -19.37
N LEU A 172 14.12 -16.53 -20.70
CA LEU A 172 14.86 -15.59 -21.56
C LEU A 172 14.26 -14.18 -21.56
N LEU A 173 12.95 -14.03 -21.43
CA LEU A 173 12.29 -12.73 -21.35
C LEU A 173 11.83 -12.37 -19.92
N ALA A 174 11.33 -13.33 -19.17
CA ALA A 174 10.83 -13.09 -17.82
C ALA A 174 11.93 -12.68 -16.84
N GLY A 175 13.13 -13.23 -16.98
CA GLY A 175 14.30 -12.85 -16.19
C GLY A 175 14.64 -11.36 -16.33
N PRO A 176 14.90 -10.86 -17.54
CA PRO A 176 15.13 -9.43 -17.77
C PRO A 176 14.00 -8.53 -17.31
N VAL A 177 12.73 -8.93 -17.46
CA VAL A 177 11.57 -8.14 -16.99
C VAL A 177 11.55 -8.10 -15.45
N ALA A 178 11.76 -9.23 -14.79
CA ALA A 178 11.79 -9.30 -13.32
C ALA A 178 12.98 -8.48 -12.73
N LEU A 179 14.12 -8.44 -13.43
CA LEU A 179 15.28 -7.64 -13.04
C LEU A 179 15.02 -6.13 -13.16
N GLN A 180 14.08 -5.70 -14.00
CA GLN A 180 13.69 -4.30 -14.13
C GLN A 180 12.76 -3.83 -13.00
N ILE A 181 12.20 -4.74 -12.17
CA ILE A 181 11.46 -4.34 -10.98
C ILE A 181 12.42 -3.61 -10.02
N PRO A 182 12.11 -2.37 -9.62
CA PRO A 182 12.94 -1.61 -8.70
C PRO A 182 13.23 -2.40 -7.41
N ARG A 183 14.45 -2.30 -6.91
CA ARG A 183 14.85 -2.98 -5.66
C ARG A 183 14.03 -2.51 -4.47
N GLU A 184 13.59 -1.27 -4.50
CA GLU A 184 12.73 -0.64 -3.50
C GLU A 184 11.38 -1.35 -3.36
N LEU A 185 10.90 -2.01 -4.42
CA LEU A 185 9.65 -2.79 -4.43
C LEU A 185 9.87 -4.29 -4.19
N ASP A 186 11.07 -4.71 -3.78
CA ASP A 186 11.32 -6.09 -3.37
C ASP A 186 10.77 -6.33 -1.97
N SER A 187 9.53 -6.86 -1.91
CA SER A 187 8.82 -7.11 -0.65
C SER A 187 9.57 -8.09 0.25
N VAL A 188 10.22 -9.12 -0.31
CA VAL A 188 10.97 -10.12 0.46
C VAL A 188 12.24 -9.50 1.08
N ALA A 189 12.95 -8.69 0.31
CA ALA A 189 14.15 -8.00 0.82
C ALA A 189 13.79 -6.95 1.89
N ASN A 190 12.71 -6.17 1.68
CA ASN A 190 12.24 -5.20 2.64
C ASN A 190 11.72 -5.87 3.93
N ALA A 191 10.99 -6.98 3.83
CA ALA A 191 10.46 -7.74 4.97
C ALA A 191 11.55 -8.08 6.00
N LYS A 192 12.73 -8.49 5.55
CA LYS A 192 13.87 -8.84 6.41
C LYS A 192 14.46 -7.66 7.19
N ARG A 193 14.12 -6.43 6.83
CA ARG A 193 14.65 -5.19 7.42
C ARG A 193 13.65 -4.46 8.30
N ILE A 194 12.39 -4.91 8.31
CA ILE A 194 11.31 -4.25 9.06
C ILE A 194 11.14 -4.94 10.41
N HIS A 195 11.31 -4.16 11.48
CA HIS A 195 11.14 -4.63 12.86
C HIS A 195 9.87 -4.07 13.52
N ALA A 196 9.21 -3.07 12.90
CA ALA A 196 7.92 -2.59 13.37
C ALA A 196 6.86 -3.70 13.26
N PRO A 197 5.88 -3.76 14.20
CA PRO A 197 4.85 -4.81 14.16
C PRO A 197 3.95 -4.69 12.92
N ALA A 198 3.49 -5.83 12.40
CA ALA A 198 2.65 -5.86 11.22
C ALA A 198 1.42 -6.77 11.37
N ILE A 199 0.33 -6.37 10.70
CA ILE A 199 -0.83 -7.21 10.42
C ILE A 199 -0.79 -7.57 8.94
N PHE A 200 -0.88 -8.87 8.64
CA PHE A 200 -1.03 -9.40 7.29
C PHE A 200 -2.47 -9.86 7.10
N LEU A 201 -3.18 -9.28 6.15
CA LEU A 201 -4.51 -9.68 5.72
C LEU A 201 -4.36 -10.47 4.42
N LEU A 202 -4.63 -11.77 4.44
CA LEU A 202 -4.33 -12.67 3.32
C LEU A 202 -5.61 -13.31 2.78
N ALA A 203 -5.95 -13.05 1.53
CA ALA A 203 -7.06 -13.71 0.85
C ALA A 203 -6.74 -15.18 0.59
N GLU A 204 -7.64 -16.08 1.01
CA GLU A 204 -7.44 -17.53 0.94
C GLU A 204 -7.36 -18.05 -0.49
N ASN A 205 -8.19 -17.50 -1.38
CA ASN A 205 -8.29 -17.90 -2.80
C ASN A 205 -7.74 -16.82 -3.75
N ASP A 206 -6.68 -16.12 -3.34
CA ASP A 206 -6.08 -15.06 -4.16
C ASP A 206 -5.49 -15.63 -5.46
N GLU A 207 -6.08 -15.26 -6.58
CA GLU A 207 -5.70 -15.69 -7.92
C GLU A 207 -4.59 -14.82 -8.54
N ILE A 208 -4.45 -13.57 -8.06
CA ILE A 208 -3.45 -12.59 -8.56
C ILE A 208 -2.13 -12.74 -7.81
N VAL A 209 -2.21 -12.81 -6.48
CA VAL A 209 -1.07 -13.07 -5.58
C VAL A 209 -1.31 -14.36 -4.82
N PRO A 210 -1.12 -15.54 -5.45
CA PRO A 210 -1.45 -16.81 -4.82
C PRO A 210 -0.88 -16.97 -3.41
N PRO A 211 -1.61 -17.59 -2.46
CA PRO A 211 -1.25 -17.64 -1.04
C PRO A 211 0.19 -18.07 -0.76
N LYS A 212 0.72 -18.99 -1.56
CA LYS A 212 2.13 -19.43 -1.43
C LYS A 212 3.14 -18.31 -1.63
N PHE A 213 2.82 -17.31 -2.48
CA PHE A 213 3.67 -16.15 -2.71
C PHE A 213 3.51 -15.11 -1.60
N GLN A 214 2.29 -14.90 -1.11
CA GLN A 214 2.06 -14.06 0.06
C GLN A 214 2.85 -14.58 1.26
N ARG A 215 2.87 -15.91 1.48
CA ARG A 215 3.64 -16.57 2.57
C ARG A 215 5.14 -16.30 2.47
N LEU A 216 5.74 -16.21 1.26
CA LEU A 216 7.16 -15.86 1.13
C LEU A 216 7.47 -14.49 1.77
N VAL A 217 6.56 -13.53 1.66
CA VAL A 217 6.71 -12.21 2.29
C VAL A 217 6.52 -12.31 3.80
N VAL A 218 5.46 -13.00 4.25
CA VAL A 218 5.17 -13.21 5.67
C VAL A 218 6.31 -13.91 6.39
N ASP A 219 6.83 -15.01 5.81
CA ASP A 219 7.90 -15.82 6.42
C ASP A 219 9.23 -15.07 6.47
N SER A 220 9.45 -14.13 5.53
CA SER A 220 10.65 -13.28 5.50
C SER A 220 10.59 -12.09 6.46
N PHE A 221 9.43 -11.80 7.06
CA PHE A 221 9.24 -10.61 7.88
C PHE A 221 9.94 -10.76 9.24
N ALA A 222 10.85 -9.83 9.55
CA ALA A 222 11.69 -9.91 10.74
C ALA A 222 11.00 -9.43 12.03
N GLY A 223 10.04 -8.51 11.92
CA GLY A 223 9.31 -7.96 13.06
C GLY A 223 8.22 -8.90 13.59
N GLU A 224 7.58 -8.48 14.67
CA GLU A 224 6.38 -9.16 15.17
C GLU A 224 5.26 -9.08 14.13
N LYS A 225 4.59 -10.20 13.88
CA LYS A 225 3.54 -10.29 12.88
C LYS A 225 2.32 -11.02 13.37
N GLN A 226 1.16 -10.50 12.99
CA GLN A 226 -0.12 -11.20 13.10
C GLN A 226 -0.64 -11.45 11.70
N VAL A 227 -1.05 -12.69 11.43
CA VAL A 227 -1.66 -13.08 10.16
C VAL A 227 -3.15 -13.29 10.38
N VAL A 228 -3.97 -12.65 9.56
CA VAL A 228 -5.42 -12.84 9.49
C VAL A 228 -5.73 -13.34 8.08
N THR A 229 -6.15 -14.60 8.00
CA THR A 229 -6.60 -15.19 6.73
C THR A 229 -8.06 -14.81 6.49
N LEU A 230 -8.37 -14.34 5.29
CA LEU A 230 -9.72 -13.97 4.86
C LEU A 230 -10.38 -15.18 4.18
N PRO A 231 -11.28 -15.90 4.88
CA PRO A 231 -11.80 -17.17 4.38
C PRO A 231 -12.61 -16.97 3.09
N GLY A 232 -12.38 -17.81 2.08
CA GLY A 232 -13.07 -17.78 0.80
C GLY A 232 -12.80 -16.55 -0.06
N ALA A 233 -11.99 -15.58 0.42
CA ALA A 233 -11.76 -14.33 -0.27
C ALA A 233 -10.82 -14.51 -1.49
N TYR A 234 -11.14 -13.84 -2.57
CA TYR A 234 -10.30 -13.60 -3.74
C TYR A 234 -9.52 -12.28 -3.58
N HIS A 235 -8.63 -11.97 -4.54
CA HIS A 235 -7.75 -10.79 -4.45
C HIS A 235 -8.49 -9.48 -4.15
N ASN A 236 -9.61 -9.25 -4.82
CA ASN A 236 -10.41 -8.02 -4.73
C ASN A 236 -11.72 -8.22 -3.94
N SER A 237 -11.86 -9.31 -3.19
CA SER A 237 -13.05 -9.53 -2.37
C SER A 237 -13.20 -8.45 -1.30
N PRO A 238 -14.41 -7.90 -1.08
CA PRO A 238 -14.63 -6.98 0.01
C PRO A 238 -14.46 -7.69 1.36
N ILE A 239 -13.86 -7.00 2.31
CA ILE A 239 -13.73 -7.50 3.68
C ILE A 239 -15.06 -7.26 4.40
N GLN A 240 -15.77 -8.34 4.72
CA GLN A 240 -17.08 -8.29 5.35
C GLN A 240 -17.36 -9.52 6.20
N GLY A 241 -18.46 -9.47 6.97
CA GLY A 241 -18.87 -10.60 7.81
C GLY A 241 -18.05 -10.76 9.10
N PRO A 242 -18.03 -11.94 9.71
CA PRO A 242 -17.43 -12.17 11.04
C PRO A 242 -15.94 -11.86 11.14
N ILE A 243 -15.20 -11.96 10.02
CA ILE A 243 -13.76 -11.68 9.97
C ILE A 243 -13.43 -10.22 10.33
N VAL A 244 -14.37 -9.28 10.12
CA VAL A 244 -14.20 -7.86 10.47
C VAL A 244 -13.90 -7.71 11.96
N ALA A 245 -14.57 -8.47 12.83
CA ALA A 245 -14.31 -8.43 14.27
C ALA A 245 -12.90 -8.90 14.63
N GLU A 246 -12.36 -9.88 13.90
CA GLU A 246 -10.99 -10.34 14.10
C GLU A 246 -9.97 -9.28 13.65
N ILE A 247 -10.22 -8.63 12.52
CA ILE A 247 -9.40 -7.52 12.03
C ILE A 247 -9.40 -6.37 13.04
N HIS A 248 -10.55 -6.02 13.59
CA HIS A 248 -10.63 -4.98 14.62
C HIS A 248 -9.82 -5.34 15.87
N ARG A 249 -9.87 -6.59 16.34
CA ARG A 249 -8.99 -7.05 17.44
C ARG A 249 -7.51 -6.99 17.09
N ALA A 250 -7.15 -7.26 15.84
CA ALA A 250 -5.78 -7.09 15.37
C ALA A 250 -5.37 -5.61 15.37
N TYR A 251 -6.24 -4.71 14.90
CA TYR A 251 -6.03 -3.26 14.96
C TYR A 251 -5.88 -2.78 16.42
N ASP A 252 -6.71 -3.26 17.35
CA ASP A 252 -6.57 -2.88 18.77
C ASP A 252 -5.18 -3.20 19.31
N ARG A 253 -4.68 -4.40 19.03
CA ARG A 253 -3.32 -4.80 19.42
C ARG A 253 -2.23 -3.95 18.76
N LEU A 254 -2.40 -3.58 17.50
CA LEU A 254 -1.41 -2.79 16.77
C LEU A 254 -1.38 -1.33 17.26
N PHE A 255 -2.54 -0.73 17.50
CA PHE A 255 -2.69 0.69 17.84
C PHE A 255 -2.52 0.99 19.33
N SER A 256 -2.57 -0.04 20.21
CA SER A 256 -2.33 0.11 21.65
C SER A 256 -0.84 0.26 22.05
N ARG A 257 0.07 0.07 21.10
CA ARG A 257 1.53 0.09 21.29
C ARG A 257 2.19 1.47 21.19
#